data_6c1d4a8196fb10ffe0f9962cbf6a3304
#
_entry.id   6c1d4a8196fb10ffe0f9962cbf6a3304
#
_cell.length_a   1.000
_cell.length_b   1.000
_cell.length_c   1.000
_cell.angle_alpha   90.00
_cell.angle_beta   90.00
_cell.angle_gamma   90.00
#
_symmetry.space_group_name_H-M   'P 1'
#
loop_
_entity.id
_entity.type
_entity.pdbx_description
1 polymer ?
#
loop_
_entity_poly.entity_id
_entity_poly.type
_entity_poly.pdbx_seq_one_letter_code
_entity_poly.pdbx_strand_id
1 'polypeptide(L)'
;QTYKNLQVVLVNDGSTDENSLNIAKEYTLKDERFILFDKENGGQSTARNVGIEFFSKEYDFKNITQELKENSLVEFKLDNEDNPYNIYKIYKSSNFFKNKDELLNFKAPDIDYIIFLDSDDYWELNCIEECVPRMDGVEVVWFDYYFYYDDIENPKKQIKTILEDYQFKKSETITSKQWLEKTLENNFTAFWLGQMCMINFIQFLNHIKLKFINGIIHEDHHFGMLLCLQANKIYINLNKLYIYRVRPNSIMNYNDNGKNINKSLKNFCNLLNLNVIDGKKYYKILSYGINAFLALNFSNNFHNKDLIKLFNKAFKNECENWIYDIIAQYPTNDLRSLFIEIFRIMKNYETNYENLILDFIAMIINNNKITIVKQSNEIQNNQNTIKIYCE
;
A
#
# COMPACT_ATOMS: atom_id res chain seq x y z
N GLN A 1 -9.18 -7.12 -20.54
CA GLN A 1 -9.94 -8.10 -19.78
C GLN A 1 -11.16 -8.60 -20.55
N THR A 2 -11.48 -9.85 -20.45
CA THR A 2 -12.69 -10.46 -21.03
C THR A 2 -13.96 -9.96 -20.33
N TYR A 3 -13.89 -9.80 -19.02
CA TYR A 3 -14.97 -9.18 -18.22
C TYR A 3 -15.16 -7.72 -18.58
N LYS A 4 -16.40 -7.30 -18.88
CA LYS A 4 -16.68 -5.97 -19.43
C LYS A 4 -17.23 -4.96 -18.41
N ASN A 5 -17.94 -5.43 -17.38
CA ASN A 5 -18.52 -4.55 -16.36
C ASN A 5 -17.46 -4.15 -15.34
N LEU A 6 -16.60 -3.20 -15.70
CA LEU A 6 -15.53 -2.71 -14.87
C LEU A 6 -15.34 -1.19 -15.03
N GLN A 7 -14.81 -0.57 -13.97
CA GLN A 7 -14.31 0.81 -13.99
C GLN A 7 -12.80 0.77 -13.75
N VAL A 8 -12.06 1.64 -14.38
CA VAL A 8 -10.59 1.68 -14.28
C VAL A 8 -10.17 3.05 -13.78
N VAL A 9 -9.53 3.08 -12.63
CA VAL A 9 -8.87 4.28 -12.10
C VAL A 9 -7.40 4.22 -12.45
N LEU A 10 -6.97 5.10 -13.34
CA LEU A 10 -5.56 5.35 -13.62
C LEU A 10 -5.07 6.44 -12.68
N VAL A 11 -3.91 6.25 -12.06
CA VAL A 11 -3.28 7.27 -11.22
C VAL A 11 -1.89 7.54 -11.75
N ASN A 12 -1.69 8.74 -12.32
CA ASN A 12 -0.37 9.24 -12.64
C ASN A 12 0.25 9.82 -11.38
N ASP A 13 1.15 9.07 -10.76
CA ASP A 13 1.83 9.44 -9.51
C ASP A 13 3.08 10.29 -9.79
N GLY A 14 2.91 11.39 -10.53
CA GLY A 14 3.97 12.34 -10.84
C GLY A 14 5.06 11.75 -11.74
N SER A 15 4.67 11.05 -12.81
CA SER A 15 5.63 10.57 -13.83
C SER A 15 6.46 11.72 -14.37
N THR A 16 7.76 11.50 -14.52
CA THR A 16 8.72 12.52 -14.98
C THR A 16 8.88 12.57 -16.49
N ASP A 17 8.35 11.58 -17.20
CA ASP A 17 8.32 11.55 -18.65
C ASP A 17 6.95 12.03 -19.16
N GLU A 18 6.96 12.77 -20.27
CA GLU A 18 5.75 13.32 -20.87
C GLU A 18 4.85 12.24 -21.51
N ASN A 19 5.40 11.09 -21.87
CA ASN A 19 4.67 10.05 -22.58
C ASN A 19 3.68 9.33 -21.67
N SER A 20 4.04 9.01 -20.43
CA SER A 20 3.19 8.27 -19.49
C SER A 20 1.85 8.97 -19.27
N LEU A 21 1.85 10.26 -18.98
CA LEU A 21 0.61 11.03 -18.78
C LEU A 21 -0.20 11.14 -20.07
N ASN A 22 0.45 11.35 -21.23
CA ASN A 22 -0.22 11.47 -22.51
C ASN A 22 -0.87 10.16 -22.95
N ILE A 23 -0.21 9.03 -22.75
CA ILE A 23 -0.76 7.69 -23.00
C ILE A 23 -1.97 7.45 -22.09
N ALA A 24 -1.86 7.78 -20.80
CA ALA A 24 -2.98 7.63 -19.85
C ALA A 24 -4.21 8.48 -20.28
N LYS A 25 -3.99 9.72 -20.74
CA LYS A 25 -5.04 10.59 -21.31
C LYS A 25 -5.66 9.99 -22.57
N GLU A 26 -4.84 9.42 -23.44
CA GLU A 26 -5.32 8.79 -24.68
C GLU A 26 -6.24 7.60 -24.39
N TYR A 27 -5.86 6.72 -23.45
CA TYR A 27 -6.74 5.61 -23.03
C TYR A 27 -8.01 6.11 -22.34
N THR A 28 -7.91 7.14 -21.51
CA THR A 28 -9.08 7.75 -20.85
C THR A 28 -10.07 8.35 -21.86
N LEU A 29 -9.55 8.91 -22.96
CA LEU A 29 -10.40 9.43 -24.03
C LEU A 29 -11.08 8.31 -24.82
N LYS A 30 -10.36 7.23 -25.13
CA LYS A 30 -10.84 6.12 -25.98
C LYS A 30 -11.88 5.24 -25.31
N ASP A 31 -11.85 5.13 -23.99
CA ASP A 31 -12.69 4.19 -23.24
C ASP A 31 -13.31 4.89 -22.02
N GLU A 32 -14.63 5.02 -22.05
CA GLU A 32 -15.40 5.71 -21.01
C GLU A 32 -15.35 5.05 -19.64
N ARG A 33 -14.85 3.81 -19.55
CA ARG A 33 -14.64 3.14 -18.26
C ARG A 33 -13.46 3.70 -17.47
N PHE A 34 -12.55 4.43 -18.12
CA PHE A 34 -11.37 5.01 -17.48
C PHE A 34 -11.66 6.36 -16.85
N ILE A 35 -11.05 6.61 -15.72
CA ILE A 35 -10.86 7.92 -15.11
C ILE A 35 -9.39 8.07 -14.72
N LEU A 36 -8.78 9.21 -14.99
CA LEU A 36 -7.37 9.47 -14.75
C LEU A 36 -7.20 10.56 -13.68
N PHE A 37 -6.47 10.24 -12.63
CA PHE A 37 -6.00 11.19 -11.63
C PHE A 37 -4.54 11.53 -11.88
N ASP A 38 -4.24 12.82 -12.02
CA ASP A 38 -2.89 13.35 -12.16
C ASP A 38 -2.50 14.07 -10.87
N LYS A 39 -1.46 13.57 -10.17
CA LYS A 39 -1.09 14.02 -8.82
C LYS A 39 0.41 14.14 -8.63
N GLU A 40 0.81 14.81 -7.56
CA GLU A 40 2.20 14.83 -7.11
C GLU A 40 2.68 13.42 -6.74
N ASN A 41 3.96 13.11 -7.03
CA ASN A 41 4.54 11.82 -6.65
C ASN A 41 4.50 11.62 -5.13
N GLY A 42 3.82 10.58 -4.68
CA GLY A 42 3.69 10.17 -3.28
C GLY A 42 3.94 8.68 -3.06
N GLY A 43 4.25 7.95 -4.13
CA GLY A 43 4.49 6.50 -4.11
C GLY A 43 3.22 5.68 -4.29
N GLN A 44 3.40 4.38 -4.52
CA GLN A 44 2.33 3.46 -4.91
C GLN A 44 1.19 3.36 -3.88
N SER A 45 1.48 3.50 -2.57
CA SER A 45 0.43 3.56 -1.53
C SER A 45 -0.56 4.68 -1.79
N THR A 46 -0.06 5.89 -2.09
CA THR A 46 -0.93 7.05 -2.35
C THR A 46 -1.73 6.88 -3.62
N ALA A 47 -1.16 6.25 -4.65
CA ALA A 47 -1.87 5.95 -5.89
C ALA A 47 -3.02 4.96 -5.67
N ARG A 48 -2.78 3.87 -4.92
CA ARG A 48 -3.83 2.90 -4.58
C ARG A 48 -4.91 3.50 -3.67
N ASN A 49 -4.52 4.33 -2.70
CA ASN A 49 -5.46 5.01 -1.81
C ASN A 49 -6.35 6.00 -2.57
N VAL A 50 -5.85 6.71 -3.58
CA VAL A 50 -6.70 7.54 -4.47
C VAL A 50 -7.81 6.71 -5.09
N GLY A 51 -7.53 5.48 -5.54
CA GLY A 51 -8.54 4.57 -6.07
C GLY A 51 -9.57 4.14 -5.01
N ILE A 52 -9.11 3.81 -3.80
CA ILE A 52 -9.99 3.45 -2.67
C ILE A 52 -10.89 4.63 -2.32
N GLU A 53 -10.34 5.83 -2.13
CA GLU A 53 -11.05 7.05 -1.74
C GLU A 53 -12.02 7.53 -2.81
N PHE A 54 -11.68 7.37 -4.09
CA PHE A 54 -12.59 7.65 -5.19
C PHE A 54 -13.87 6.82 -5.07
N PHE A 55 -13.76 5.50 -4.94
CA PHE A 55 -14.91 4.63 -4.82
C PHE A 55 -15.61 4.72 -3.45
N SER A 56 -14.91 5.14 -2.41
CA SER A 56 -15.50 5.49 -1.10
C SER A 56 -16.27 6.81 -1.13
N LYS A 57 -16.26 7.53 -2.27
CA LYS A 57 -16.93 8.83 -2.47
C LYS A 57 -16.41 9.93 -1.53
N GLU A 58 -15.11 9.87 -1.20
CA GLU A 58 -14.44 10.86 -0.35
C GLU A 58 -14.09 12.15 -1.12
N TYR A 59 -14.27 12.17 -2.47
CA TYR A 59 -13.93 13.30 -3.32
C TYR A 59 -15.16 14.04 -3.84
N ASP A 60 -15.13 15.37 -3.70
CA ASP A 60 -16.04 16.29 -4.34
C ASP A 60 -15.40 16.85 -5.62
N PHE A 61 -16.07 16.69 -6.75
CA PHE A 61 -15.54 17.06 -8.06
C PHE A 61 -16.08 18.40 -8.51
N LYS A 62 -15.19 19.32 -8.83
CA LYS A 62 -15.51 20.59 -9.48
C LYS A 62 -15.12 20.54 -10.95
N ASN A 63 -16.10 20.56 -11.82
CA ASN A 63 -15.86 20.66 -13.25
C ASN A 63 -15.18 22.00 -13.60
N ILE A 64 -14.08 21.92 -14.35
CA ILE A 64 -13.34 23.09 -14.85
C ILE A 64 -13.37 23.18 -16.39
N THR A 65 -14.03 22.24 -17.07
CA THR A 65 -14.21 22.27 -18.52
C THR A 65 -15.25 23.30 -18.89
N GLN A 66 -14.89 24.28 -19.73
CA GLN A 66 -15.78 25.38 -20.12
C GLN A 66 -16.86 24.93 -21.10
N GLU A 67 -16.50 24.07 -22.04
CA GLU A 67 -17.37 23.61 -23.10
C GLU A 67 -17.28 22.09 -23.26
N LEU A 68 -18.43 21.41 -23.20
CA LEU A 68 -18.51 19.97 -23.44
C LEU A 68 -18.50 19.71 -24.95
N LYS A 69 -17.40 19.15 -25.45
CA LYS A 69 -17.23 18.73 -26.84
C LYS A 69 -17.23 17.20 -26.90
N GLU A 70 -17.85 16.67 -27.98
CA GLU A 70 -17.77 15.23 -28.23
C GLU A 70 -16.33 14.77 -28.44
N ASN A 71 -16.03 13.55 -28.03
CA ASN A 71 -14.71 12.93 -28.18
C ASN A 71 -13.57 13.79 -27.62
N SER A 72 -13.79 14.40 -26.45
CA SER A 72 -12.81 15.21 -25.74
C SER A 72 -12.61 14.72 -24.31
N LEU A 73 -11.56 15.19 -23.66
CA LEU A 73 -11.40 15.01 -22.23
C LEU A 73 -12.08 16.15 -21.49
N VAL A 74 -12.89 15.82 -20.50
CA VAL A 74 -13.36 16.75 -19.48
C VAL A 74 -12.41 16.73 -18.29
N GLU A 75 -12.23 17.90 -17.70
CA GLU A 75 -11.30 18.11 -16.60
C GLU A 75 -12.06 18.50 -15.33
N PHE A 76 -11.65 17.90 -14.22
CA PHE A 76 -12.12 18.25 -12.88
C PHE A 76 -10.94 18.62 -11.99
N LYS A 77 -11.24 19.38 -10.94
CA LYS A 77 -10.42 19.54 -9.73
C LYS A 77 -11.19 19.01 -8.54
N LEU A 78 -10.48 18.73 -7.46
CA LEU A 78 -11.15 18.54 -6.17
C LEU A 78 -11.63 19.88 -5.62
N ASP A 79 -12.84 19.89 -5.08
CA ASP A 79 -13.42 21.03 -4.33
C ASP A 79 -13.27 20.84 -2.81
N ASN A 80 -12.61 19.75 -2.40
CA ASN A 80 -12.29 19.46 -1.00
C ASN A 80 -11.28 20.50 -0.48
N GLU A 81 -11.48 20.96 0.75
CA GLU A 81 -10.50 21.81 1.45
C GLU A 81 -9.17 21.09 1.67
N ASP A 82 -9.24 19.77 1.93
CA ASP A 82 -8.08 18.90 2.08
C ASP A 82 -7.84 18.11 0.79
N ASN A 83 -6.62 18.19 0.28
CA ASN A 83 -6.13 17.42 -0.87
C ASN A 83 -4.80 16.75 -0.49
N PRO A 84 -4.84 15.69 0.34
CA PRO A 84 -3.66 15.12 0.97
C PRO A 84 -2.67 14.52 -0.04
N TYR A 85 -3.13 14.24 -1.26
CA TYR A 85 -2.28 13.67 -2.32
C TYR A 85 -1.83 14.69 -3.35
N ASN A 86 -2.15 15.98 -3.19
CA ASN A 86 -1.87 17.02 -4.18
C ASN A 86 -2.31 16.60 -5.59
N ILE A 87 -3.61 16.23 -5.73
CA ILE A 87 -4.21 15.91 -7.02
C ILE A 87 -4.36 17.21 -7.81
N TYR A 88 -3.69 17.29 -8.96
CA TYR A 88 -3.66 18.49 -9.81
C TYR A 88 -4.90 18.58 -10.68
N LYS A 89 -5.22 17.47 -11.34
CA LYS A 89 -6.32 17.35 -12.28
C LYS A 89 -6.87 15.92 -12.37
N ILE A 90 -8.13 15.84 -12.76
CA ILE A 90 -8.80 14.58 -12.99
C ILE A 90 -9.43 14.65 -14.39
N TYR A 91 -9.25 13.57 -15.17
CA TYR A 91 -9.70 13.51 -16.56
C TYR A 91 -10.68 12.36 -16.75
N LYS A 92 -11.72 12.62 -17.54
CA LYS A 92 -12.73 11.64 -17.96
C LYS A 92 -13.10 11.88 -19.41
N SER A 93 -13.49 10.84 -20.15
CA SER A 93 -14.04 11.03 -21.50
C SER A 93 -15.36 11.80 -21.46
N SER A 94 -15.53 12.77 -22.34
CA SER A 94 -16.81 13.48 -22.52
C SER A 94 -17.94 12.54 -22.92
N ASN A 95 -17.62 11.44 -23.61
CA ASN A 95 -18.60 10.45 -24.06
C ASN A 95 -19.27 9.68 -22.90
N PHE A 96 -18.69 9.73 -21.70
CA PHE A 96 -19.32 9.18 -20.49
C PHE A 96 -20.59 9.95 -20.10
N PHE A 97 -20.67 11.25 -20.38
CA PHE A 97 -21.75 12.12 -19.94
C PHE A 97 -22.81 12.31 -21.04
N LYS A 98 -24.05 11.98 -20.74
CA LYS A 98 -25.18 12.17 -21.69
C LYS A 98 -25.60 13.62 -21.82
N ASN A 99 -25.36 14.42 -20.78
CA ASN A 99 -25.76 15.82 -20.73
C ASN A 99 -24.91 16.61 -19.72
N LYS A 100 -25.13 17.92 -19.69
CA LYS A 100 -24.42 18.84 -18.81
C LYS A 100 -24.70 18.61 -17.30
N ASP A 101 -25.89 18.13 -16.96
CA ASP A 101 -26.28 17.91 -15.57
C ASP A 101 -25.54 16.71 -15.00
N GLU A 102 -25.34 15.63 -15.76
CA GLU A 102 -24.49 14.50 -15.35
C GLU A 102 -23.05 14.93 -15.15
N LEU A 103 -22.53 15.83 -15.98
CA LEU A 103 -21.19 16.38 -15.83
C LEU A 103 -21.03 17.22 -14.55
N LEU A 104 -22.02 18.08 -14.25
CA LEU A 104 -21.98 18.96 -13.07
C LEU A 104 -22.19 18.20 -11.76
N ASN A 105 -22.89 17.08 -11.79
CA ASN A 105 -23.19 16.25 -10.63
C ASN A 105 -22.38 14.94 -10.62
N PHE A 106 -21.24 14.92 -11.31
CA PHE A 106 -20.41 13.71 -11.38
C PHE A 106 -19.99 13.21 -10.01
N LYS A 107 -20.20 11.92 -9.78
CA LYS A 107 -19.78 11.18 -8.58
C LYS A 107 -19.19 9.84 -8.99
N ALA A 108 -18.36 9.29 -8.11
CA ALA A 108 -17.84 7.95 -8.29
C ALA A 108 -18.99 6.93 -8.39
N PRO A 109 -18.93 5.98 -9.33
CA PRO A 109 -19.90 4.90 -9.40
C PRO A 109 -19.77 3.96 -8.21
N ASP A 110 -20.85 3.25 -7.90
CA ASP A 110 -20.79 2.14 -6.95
C ASP A 110 -20.08 0.95 -7.61
N ILE A 111 -19.26 0.26 -6.82
CA ILE A 111 -18.56 -0.96 -7.23
C ILE A 111 -18.74 -2.04 -6.18
N ASP A 112 -18.87 -3.31 -6.60
CA ASP A 112 -18.94 -4.43 -5.68
C ASP A 112 -17.56 -4.86 -5.21
N TYR A 113 -16.59 -4.86 -6.11
CA TYR A 113 -15.25 -5.40 -5.88
C TYR A 113 -14.16 -4.45 -6.36
N ILE A 114 -13.01 -4.49 -5.69
CA ILE A 114 -11.80 -3.76 -6.08
C ILE A 114 -10.63 -4.74 -6.28
N ILE A 115 -9.75 -4.42 -7.21
CA ILE A 115 -8.52 -5.16 -7.52
C ILE A 115 -7.45 -4.15 -7.93
N PHE A 116 -6.21 -4.38 -7.53
CA PHE A 116 -5.09 -3.48 -7.82
C PHE A 116 -4.14 -4.09 -8.85
N LEU A 117 -3.61 -3.25 -9.73
CA LEU A 117 -2.58 -3.61 -10.70
C LEU A 117 -1.47 -2.58 -10.66
N ASP A 118 -0.24 -3.04 -10.49
CA ASP A 118 0.93 -2.19 -10.63
C ASP A 118 1.22 -1.91 -12.12
N SER A 119 1.65 -0.68 -12.43
CA SER A 119 1.75 -0.21 -13.82
C SER A 119 2.81 -0.95 -14.66
N ASP A 120 3.70 -1.70 -14.03
CA ASP A 120 4.73 -2.51 -14.68
C ASP A 120 4.42 -4.00 -14.74
N ASP A 121 3.26 -4.41 -14.22
CA ASP A 121 2.78 -5.79 -14.20
C ASP A 121 1.59 -6.00 -15.14
N TYR A 122 1.11 -7.25 -15.23
CA TYR A 122 -0.02 -7.62 -16.09
C TYR A 122 -0.98 -8.57 -15.36
N TRP A 123 -2.22 -8.63 -15.86
CA TRP A 123 -3.16 -9.71 -15.56
C TRP A 123 -3.34 -10.61 -16.77
N GLU A 124 -3.62 -11.89 -16.53
CA GLU A 124 -4.24 -12.74 -17.55
C GLU A 124 -5.55 -12.11 -18.04
N LEU A 125 -5.88 -12.32 -19.31
CA LEU A 125 -7.05 -11.67 -19.93
C LEU A 125 -8.37 -12.02 -19.24
N ASN A 126 -8.45 -13.19 -18.60
CA ASN A 126 -9.61 -13.68 -17.87
C ASN A 126 -9.53 -13.46 -16.36
N CYS A 127 -8.56 -12.72 -15.85
CA CYS A 127 -8.33 -12.56 -14.41
C CYS A 127 -9.60 -12.11 -13.66
N ILE A 128 -10.23 -11.04 -14.10
CA ILE A 128 -11.44 -10.52 -13.45
C ILE A 128 -12.63 -11.49 -13.64
N GLU A 129 -12.79 -12.07 -14.82
CA GLU A 129 -13.84 -13.07 -15.12
C GLU A 129 -13.72 -14.31 -14.25
N GLU A 130 -12.49 -14.72 -13.91
CA GLU A 130 -12.21 -15.82 -13.00
C GLU A 130 -12.47 -15.46 -11.53
N CYS A 131 -12.22 -14.21 -11.14
CA CYS A 131 -12.36 -13.78 -9.75
C CYS A 131 -13.82 -13.48 -9.37
N VAL A 132 -14.58 -12.76 -10.21
CA VAL A 132 -15.93 -12.26 -9.89
C VAL A 132 -16.89 -13.37 -9.41
N PRO A 133 -17.02 -14.54 -10.09
CA PRO A 133 -17.92 -15.60 -9.60
C PRO A 133 -17.48 -16.21 -8.27
N ARG A 134 -16.19 -16.06 -7.91
CA ARG A 134 -15.61 -16.61 -6.67
C ARG A 134 -15.73 -15.66 -5.50
N MET A 135 -16.19 -14.42 -5.75
CA MET A 135 -16.48 -13.45 -4.70
C MET A 135 -17.81 -13.73 -3.98
N ASP A 136 -18.63 -14.68 -4.47
CA ASP A 136 -19.88 -15.01 -3.83
C ASP A 136 -19.67 -15.56 -2.41
N GLY A 137 -20.16 -14.80 -1.42
CA GLY A 137 -20.10 -15.16 0.00
C GLY A 137 -18.71 -15.15 0.64
N VAL A 138 -17.72 -14.47 0.01
CA VAL A 138 -16.38 -14.24 0.57
C VAL A 138 -15.98 -12.78 0.52
N GLU A 139 -15.08 -12.35 1.38
CA GLU A 139 -14.55 -10.99 1.41
C GLU A 139 -13.32 -10.81 0.49
N VAL A 140 -12.56 -11.88 0.26
CA VAL A 140 -11.32 -11.85 -0.50
C VAL A 140 -11.21 -13.09 -1.39
N VAL A 141 -10.85 -12.89 -2.65
CA VAL A 141 -10.36 -13.94 -3.54
C VAL A 141 -8.87 -13.71 -3.72
N TRP A 142 -8.05 -14.59 -3.15
CA TRP A 142 -6.60 -14.57 -3.28
C TRP A 142 -6.18 -15.54 -4.36
N PHE A 143 -5.49 -15.05 -5.42
CA PHE A 143 -5.05 -15.83 -6.57
C PHE A 143 -3.54 -15.83 -6.70
N ASP A 144 -3.02 -16.78 -7.49
CA ASP A 144 -1.60 -16.98 -7.69
C ASP A 144 -1.05 -16.15 -8.86
N TYR A 145 0.28 -16.15 -9.00
CA TYR A 145 1.00 -15.38 -9.99
C TYR A 145 2.17 -16.18 -10.56
N TYR A 146 2.76 -15.68 -11.66
CA TYR A 146 4.03 -16.17 -12.16
C TYR A 146 4.96 -15.00 -12.49
N PHE A 147 6.26 -15.27 -12.49
CA PHE A 147 7.27 -14.27 -12.82
C PHE A 147 7.50 -14.22 -14.33
N TYR A 148 7.44 -13.04 -14.90
CA TYR A 148 7.89 -12.75 -16.24
C TYR A 148 9.20 -11.95 -16.17
N TYR A 149 10.28 -12.56 -16.65
CA TYR A 149 11.61 -11.94 -16.62
C TYR A 149 11.83 -11.19 -17.93
N ASP A 150 11.88 -9.85 -17.83
CA ASP A 150 12.05 -8.95 -18.95
C ASP A 150 13.50 -8.47 -19.01
N ASP A 151 14.19 -8.77 -20.14
CA ASP A 151 15.60 -8.44 -20.39
C ASP A 151 16.57 -8.91 -19.28
N ILE A 152 16.29 -10.02 -18.62
CA ILE A 152 17.17 -10.64 -17.63
C ILE A 152 17.75 -11.92 -18.21
N GLU A 153 19.05 -11.88 -18.53
CA GLU A 153 19.80 -13.09 -18.92
C GLU A 153 20.01 -13.98 -17.68
N ASN A 154 19.70 -15.27 -17.82
CA ASN A 154 19.87 -16.28 -16.77
C ASN A 154 19.15 -15.92 -15.45
N PRO A 155 17.79 -15.91 -15.40
CA PRO A 155 17.07 -15.66 -14.18
C PRO A 155 17.48 -16.69 -13.12
N LYS A 156 17.76 -16.21 -11.91
CA LYS A 156 18.02 -17.09 -10.76
C LYS A 156 16.87 -18.10 -10.63
N LYS A 157 17.20 -19.30 -10.13
CA LYS A 157 16.29 -20.43 -9.88
C LYS A 157 14.87 -19.95 -9.58
N GLN A 158 13.89 -20.60 -10.22
CA GLN A 158 12.47 -20.30 -10.07
C GLN A 158 12.09 -20.11 -8.60
N ILE A 159 11.67 -18.90 -8.26
CA ILE A 159 11.20 -18.56 -6.92
C ILE A 159 9.77 -19.11 -6.80
N LYS A 160 9.47 -19.80 -5.72
CA LYS A 160 8.10 -20.22 -5.43
C LYS A 160 7.21 -19.01 -5.19
N THR A 161 5.95 -19.13 -5.56
CA THR A 161 4.95 -18.13 -5.19
C THR A 161 4.55 -18.31 -3.73
N ILE A 162 3.91 -17.27 -3.15
CA ILE A 162 3.44 -17.34 -1.77
C ILE A 162 2.40 -18.46 -1.58
N LEU A 163 1.50 -18.71 -2.55
CA LEU A 163 0.53 -19.82 -2.49
C LEU A 163 1.20 -21.19 -2.60
N GLU A 164 2.26 -21.31 -3.42
CA GLU A 164 3.07 -22.54 -3.48
C GLU A 164 3.77 -22.83 -2.14
N ASP A 165 4.26 -21.77 -1.47
CA ASP A 165 4.90 -21.90 -0.15
C ASP A 165 3.88 -22.23 0.95
N TYR A 166 2.64 -21.71 0.88
CA TYR A 166 1.53 -22.12 1.76
C TYR A 166 1.03 -23.55 1.51
N GLN A 167 1.48 -24.19 0.44
CA GLN A 167 1.21 -25.59 0.11
C GLN A 167 -0.28 -25.95 -0.01
N PHE A 168 -1.11 -25.01 -0.46
CA PHE A 168 -2.49 -25.33 -0.81
C PHE A 168 -2.54 -26.36 -1.94
N LYS A 169 -3.38 -27.39 -1.79
CA LYS A 169 -3.48 -28.51 -2.77
C LYS A 169 -4.64 -28.34 -3.76
N LYS A 170 -5.58 -27.50 -3.45
CA LYS A 170 -6.77 -27.19 -4.27
C LYS A 170 -7.25 -25.78 -3.96
N SER A 171 -8.03 -25.23 -4.87
CA SER A 171 -8.78 -24.01 -4.60
C SER A 171 -9.88 -24.30 -3.60
N GLU A 172 -9.97 -23.49 -2.56
CA GLU A 172 -10.91 -23.68 -1.46
C GLU A 172 -11.17 -22.38 -0.68
N THR A 173 -12.27 -22.33 0.03
CA THR A 173 -12.56 -21.24 0.96
C THR A 173 -12.01 -21.55 2.35
N ILE A 174 -11.27 -20.62 2.91
CA ILE A 174 -10.72 -20.69 4.27
C ILE A 174 -11.18 -19.51 5.11
N THR A 175 -11.10 -19.63 6.43
CA THR A 175 -11.31 -18.54 7.37
C THR A 175 -9.98 -17.86 7.74
N SER A 176 -10.04 -16.66 8.35
CA SER A 176 -8.85 -16.00 8.95
C SER A 176 -8.12 -16.93 9.92
N LYS A 177 -8.86 -17.73 10.69
CA LYS A 177 -8.28 -18.70 11.61
C LYS A 177 -7.45 -19.74 10.85
N GLN A 178 -8.02 -20.34 9.80
CA GLN A 178 -7.33 -21.33 8.99
C GLN A 178 -6.13 -20.72 8.24
N TRP A 179 -6.23 -19.47 7.79
CA TRP A 179 -5.07 -18.75 7.25
C TRP A 179 -3.94 -18.63 8.27
N LEU A 180 -4.23 -18.23 9.52
CA LEU A 180 -3.22 -18.15 10.59
C LEU A 180 -2.65 -19.52 10.97
N GLU A 181 -3.49 -20.55 11.03
CA GLU A 181 -3.04 -21.92 11.27
C GLU A 181 -2.08 -22.39 10.17
N LYS A 182 -2.41 -22.13 8.89
CA LYS A 182 -1.53 -22.41 7.76
C LYS A 182 -0.23 -21.62 7.80
N THR A 183 -0.28 -20.36 8.20
CA THR A 183 0.89 -19.50 8.44
C THR A 183 1.84 -20.14 9.45
N LEU A 184 1.31 -20.64 10.56
CA LEU A 184 2.08 -21.30 11.61
C LEU A 184 2.62 -22.69 11.16
N GLU A 185 1.81 -23.49 10.46
CA GLU A 185 2.22 -24.80 9.93
C GLU A 185 3.43 -24.69 8.99
N ASN A 186 3.49 -23.63 8.20
CA ASN A 186 4.59 -23.40 7.24
C ASN A 186 5.69 -22.49 7.81
N ASN A 187 5.63 -22.13 9.09
CA ASN A 187 6.62 -21.29 9.80
C ASN A 187 6.84 -19.91 9.14
N PHE A 188 5.79 -19.31 8.57
CA PHE A 188 5.89 -17.95 8.06
C PHE A 188 5.87 -16.94 9.22
N THR A 189 6.80 -16.01 9.17
CA THR A 189 6.94 -14.90 10.14
C THR A 189 6.59 -13.54 9.51
N ALA A 190 6.33 -13.54 8.19
CA ALA A 190 5.91 -12.37 7.41
C ALA A 190 4.83 -12.77 6.40
N PHE A 191 3.97 -11.84 6.07
CA PHE A 191 2.92 -12.03 5.07
C PHE A 191 2.71 -10.73 4.31
N TRP A 192 2.41 -10.83 3.04
CA TRP A 192 2.08 -9.69 2.17
C TRP A 192 0.99 -10.09 1.19
N LEU A 193 0.06 -9.18 0.95
CA LEU A 193 -1.01 -9.34 -0.03
C LEU A 193 -1.56 -7.95 -0.39
N GLY A 194 -1.59 -7.64 -1.67
CA GLY A 194 -2.11 -6.37 -2.17
C GLY A 194 -2.67 -6.53 -3.58
N GLN A 195 -1.82 -6.91 -4.53
CA GLN A 195 -2.16 -6.97 -5.95
C GLN A 195 -2.75 -8.32 -6.39
N MET A 196 -2.41 -9.41 -5.67
CA MET A 196 -2.82 -10.77 -6.00
C MET A 196 -4.15 -11.13 -5.36
N CYS A 197 -5.06 -10.16 -5.20
CA CYS A 197 -6.40 -10.43 -4.67
C CYS A 197 -7.46 -9.49 -5.23
N MET A 198 -8.69 -10.01 -5.31
CA MET A 198 -9.89 -9.22 -5.46
C MET A 198 -10.60 -9.12 -4.11
N ILE A 199 -11.09 -7.95 -3.78
CA ILE A 199 -11.63 -7.63 -2.45
C ILE A 199 -13.06 -7.14 -2.59
N ASN A 200 -13.98 -7.62 -1.75
CA ASN A 200 -15.32 -7.05 -1.62
C ASN A 200 -15.19 -5.61 -1.10
N PHE A 201 -15.61 -4.66 -1.92
CA PHE A 201 -15.38 -3.26 -1.61
C PHE A 201 -16.40 -2.71 -0.62
N ILE A 202 -17.68 -2.73 -0.98
CA ILE A 202 -18.73 -2.09 -0.17
C ILE A 202 -18.92 -2.77 1.16
N GLN A 203 -19.06 -4.10 1.17
CA GLN A 203 -19.41 -4.84 2.37
C GLN A 203 -18.22 -5.11 3.28
N PHE A 204 -16.98 -4.98 2.76
CA PHE A 204 -15.79 -5.30 3.53
C PHE A 204 -14.75 -4.19 3.54
N LEU A 205 -14.01 -3.94 2.44
CA LEU A 205 -12.86 -3.01 2.47
C LEU A 205 -13.24 -1.61 2.94
N ASN A 206 -14.32 -1.05 2.39
CA ASN A 206 -14.83 0.27 2.76
C ASN A 206 -15.38 0.29 4.21
N HIS A 207 -15.94 -0.83 4.68
CA HIS A 207 -16.45 -0.95 6.05
C HIS A 207 -15.31 -0.96 7.08
N ILE A 208 -14.24 -1.73 6.83
CA ILE A 208 -13.06 -1.79 7.72
C ILE A 208 -12.12 -0.59 7.56
N LYS A 209 -12.37 0.28 6.58
CA LYS A 209 -11.57 1.50 6.27
C LYS A 209 -10.08 1.25 6.14
N LEU A 210 -9.71 0.07 5.64
CA LEU A 210 -8.31 -0.30 5.46
C LEU A 210 -7.72 0.41 4.24
N LYS A 211 -6.63 1.14 4.45
CA LYS A 211 -5.85 1.83 3.41
C LYS A 211 -4.38 1.40 3.48
N PHE A 212 -3.64 1.66 2.41
CA PHE A 212 -2.19 1.46 2.39
C PHE A 212 -1.48 2.57 3.18
N ILE A 213 -0.39 2.24 3.85
CA ILE A 213 0.41 3.22 4.60
C ILE A 213 1.19 4.10 3.63
N ASN A 214 0.97 5.40 3.68
CA ASN A 214 1.69 6.35 2.82
C ASN A 214 3.14 6.57 3.28
N GLY A 215 4.04 6.76 2.33
CA GLY A 215 5.42 7.17 2.62
C GLY A 215 6.36 6.05 3.06
N ILE A 216 5.99 4.79 2.83
CA ILE A 216 6.84 3.61 3.05
C ILE A 216 6.89 2.74 1.80
N ILE A 217 7.78 1.76 1.79
CA ILE A 217 7.79 0.64 0.83
C ILE A 217 7.34 -0.64 1.55
N HIS A 218 6.95 -1.68 0.80
CA HIS A 218 6.41 -2.92 1.36
C HIS A 218 5.13 -2.71 2.18
N GLU A 219 4.31 -1.76 1.78
CA GLU A 219 3.02 -1.41 2.38
C GLU A 219 1.98 -2.55 2.29
N ASP A 220 2.21 -3.50 1.40
CA ASP A 220 1.44 -4.72 1.21
C ASP A 220 1.55 -5.71 2.37
N HIS A 221 2.59 -5.61 3.21
CA HIS A 221 2.70 -6.40 4.44
C HIS A 221 1.62 -6.04 5.45
N HIS A 222 1.54 -4.78 5.85
CA HIS A 222 0.52 -4.31 6.78
C HIS A 222 -0.89 -4.52 6.18
N PHE A 223 -1.09 -4.08 4.94
CA PHE A 223 -2.38 -4.20 4.27
C PHE A 223 -2.85 -5.66 4.19
N GLY A 224 -2.00 -6.57 3.73
CA GLY A 224 -2.32 -7.99 3.60
C GLY A 224 -2.59 -8.67 4.93
N MET A 225 -1.77 -8.41 5.96
CA MET A 225 -1.99 -8.96 7.30
C MET A 225 -3.33 -8.52 7.88
N LEU A 226 -3.66 -7.23 7.80
CA LEU A 226 -4.91 -6.71 8.34
C LEU A 226 -6.13 -7.11 7.49
N LEU A 227 -5.98 -7.20 6.18
CA LEU A 227 -7.02 -7.69 5.28
C LEU A 227 -7.41 -9.13 5.65
N CYS A 228 -6.44 -10.03 5.73
CA CYS A 228 -6.69 -11.45 6.03
C CYS A 228 -7.12 -11.68 7.48
N LEU A 229 -6.65 -10.88 8.44
CA LEU A 229 -7.06 -10.98 9.85
C LEU A 229 -8.54 -10.61 10.04
N GLN A 230 -9.05 -9.66 9.26
CA GLN A 230 -10.41 -9.14 9.38
C GLN A 230 -11.43 -9.86 8.48
N ALA A 231 -10.97 -10.56 7.43
CA ALA A 231 -11.85 -11.29 6.54
C ALA A 231 -12.46 -12.52 7.24
N ASN A 232 -13.76 -12.75 7.12
CA ASN A 232 -14.37 -13.99 7.62
C ASN A 232 -14.04 -15.18 6.72
N LYS A 233 -14.05 -14.95 5.40
CA LYS A 233 -13.82 -15.96 4.39
C LYS A 233 -12.91 -15.45 3.29
N ILE A 234 -11.91 -16.25 2.95
CA ILE A 234 -10.94 -16.01 1.88
C ILE A 234 -11.00 -17.18 0.91
N TYR A 235 -11.30 -16.94 -0.35
CA TYR A 235 -11.21 -17.97 -1.39
C TYR A 235 -9.79 -18.01 -1.93
N ILE A 236 -9.16 -19.18 -1.81
CA ILE A 236 -7.84 -19.45 -2.38
C ILE A 236 -8.05 -19.94 -3.82
N ASN A 237 -7.56 -19.19 -4.79
CA ASN A 237 -7.60 -19.54 -6.20
C ASN A 237 -6.19 -19.89 -6.68
N LEU A 238 -5.92 -21.16 -6.99
CA LEU A 238 -4.60 -21.60 -7.44
C LEU A 238 -4.30 -21.25 -8.91
N ASN A 239 -5.23 -20.63 -9.62
CA ASN A 239 -4.96 -20.15 -10.96
C ASN A 239 -3.98 -18.97 -10.89
N LYS A 240 -2.93 -19.03 -11.72
CA LYS A 240 -1.95 -17.94 -11.86
C LYS A 240 -2.55 -16.86 -12.76
N LEU A 241 -3.13 -15.82 -12.14
CA LEU A 241 -3.87 -14.78 -12.85
C LEU A 241 -3.10 -13.44 -12.92
N TYR A 242 -2.00 -13.33 -12.17
CA TYR A 242 -1.14 -12.15 -12.17
C TYR A 242 0.23 -12.49 -12.76
N ILE A 243 0.78 -11.56 -13.52
CA ILE A 243 2.08 -11.69 -14.17
C ILE A 243 2.99 -10.63 -13.57
N TYR A 244 3.82 -11.07 -12.62
CA TYR A 244 4.80 -10.21 -11.96
C TYR A 244 6.02 -10.01 -12.86
N ARG A 245 6.19 -8.78 -13.37
CA ARG A 245 7.28 -8.45 -14.28
C ARG A 245 8.55 -8.10 -13.51
N VAL A 246 9.57 -8.93 -13.66
CA VAL A 246 10.90 -8.69 -13.10
C VAL A 246 11.76 -7.99 -14.14
N ARG A 247 12.22 -6.78 -13.85
CA ARG A 247 13.04 -5.96 -14.75
C ARG A 247 14.28 -5.42 -14.05
N PRO A 248 15.37 -5.08 -14.79
CA PRO A 248 16.64 -4.63 -14.19
C PRO A 248 16.51 -3.37 -13.33
N ASN A 249 15.58 -2.46 -13.69
CA ASN A 249 15.39 -1.15 -13.04
C ASN A 249 14.23 -1.12 -12.05
N SER A 250 13.80 -2.29 -11.52
CA SER A 250 12.78 -2.36 -10.49
C SER A 250 13.22 -1.66 -9.19
N ILE A 251 12.28 -1.05 -8.46
CA ILE A 251 12.50 -0.51 -7.11
C ILE A 251 13.10 -1.56 -6.18
N MET A 252 12.78 -2.84 -6.41
CA MET A 252 13.29 -3.99 -5.66
C MET A 252 14.75 -4.34 -6.02
N ASN A 253 15.35 -3.74 -7.07
CA ASN A 253 16.74 -3.96 -7.41
C ASN A 253 17.66 -3.02 -6.62
N TYR A 254 18.18 -3.51 -5.49
CA TYR A 254 19.06 -2.75 -4.59
C TYR A 254 20.47 -2.51 -5.13
N ASN A 255 20.85 -3.15 -6.25
CA ASN A 255 22.18 -3.01 -6.87
C ASN A 255 22.31 -1.82 -7.83
N ASP A 256 21.23 -1.04 -8.00
CA ASP A 256 21.29 0.15 -8.85
C ASP A 256 22.03 1.29 -8.12
N ASN A 257 23.13 1.76 -8.71
CA ASN A 257 24.02 2.81 -8.21
C ASN A 257 23.35 4.21 -8.10
N GLY A 258 22.06 4.27 -7.74
CA GLY A 258 21.36 5.51 -7.44
C GLY A 258 20.80 6.27 -8.63
N LYS A 259 20.71 5.65 -9.80
CA LYS A 259 20.19 6.31 -11.02
C LYS A 259 18.67 6.51 -10.99
N ASN A 260 17.91 5.66 -10.27
CA ASN A 260 16.44 5.75 -10.18
C ASN A 260 16.00 5.88 -8.72
N ILE A 261 16.08 7.10 -8.19
CA ILE A 261 15.63 7.41 -6.82
C ILE A 261 14.29 8.12 -6.93
N ASN A 262 13.24 7.56 -6.32
CA ASN A 262 11.97 8.26 -6.19
C ASN A 262 12.09 9.47 -5.24
N LYS A 263 11.14 10.41 -5.36
CA LYS A 263 11.14 11.65 -4.59
C LYS A 263 11.12 11.39 -3.07
N SER A 264 10.38 10.38 -2.62
CA SER A 264 10.27 10.02 -1.20
C SER A 264 11.61 9.57 -0.63
N LEU A 265 12.32 8.67 -1.32
CA LEU A 265 13.65 8.23 -0.91
C LEU A 265 14.67 9.37 -0.94
N LYS A 266 14.61 10.25 -1.96
CA LYS A 266 15.49 11.42 -2.04
C LYS A 266 15.28 12.36 -0.86
N ASN A 267 14.02 12.65 -0.52
CA ASN A 267 13.67 13.49 0.63
C ASN A 267 14.13 12.84 1.94
N PHE A 268 13.93 11.53 2.08
CA PHE A 268 14.39 10.75 3.23
C PHE A 268 15.93 10.81 3.39
N CYS A 269 16.69 10.59 2.32
CA CYS A 269 18.14 10.72 2.33
C CYS A 269 18.60 12.12 2.75
N ASN A 270 17.96 13.16 2.22
CA ASN A 270 18.28 14.55 2.56
C ASN A 270 17.97 14.85 4.04
N LEU A 271 16.80 14.41 4.53
CA LEU A 271 16.39 14.62 5.93
C LEU A 271 17.36 14.00 6.92
N LEU A 272 17.83 12.78 6.63
CA LEU A 272 18.74 12.03 7.50
C LEU A 272 20.22 12.23 7.16
N ASN A 273 20.53 13.09 6.17
CA ASN A 273 21.90 13.31 5.67
C ASN A 273 22.63 12.01 5.28
N LEU A 274 21.93 11.12 4.56
CA LEU A 274 22.42 9.83 4.11
C LEU A 274 22.79 9.87 2.62
N ASN A 275 23.81 9.10 2.25
CA ASN A 275 23.99 8.74 0.85
C ASN A 275 22.86 7.79 0.40
N VAL A 276 22.70 7.63 -0.91
CA VAL A 276 21.57 6.87 -1.49
C VAL A 276 21.60 5.40 -1.11
N ILE A 277 22.76 4.79 -1.00
CA ILE A 277 22.91 3.36 -0.69
C ILE A 277 22.45 3.09 0.73
N ASP A 278 22.95 3.85 1.70
CA ASP A 278 22.56 3.74 3.10
C ASP A 278 21.11 4.17 3.29
N GLY A 279 20.68 5.21 2.57
CA GLY A 279 19.30 5.68 2.57
C GLY A 279 18.32 4.59 2.10
N LYS A 280 18.57 3.92 0.99
CA LYS A 280 17.75 2.79 0.50
C LYS A 280 17.67 1.67 1.54
N LYS A 281 18.82 1.29 2.09
CA LYS A 281 18.91 0.22 3.09
C LYS A 281 18.09 0.57 4.34
N TYR A 282 18.29 1.77 4.87
CA TYR A 282 17.62 2.19 6.09
C TYR A 282 16.13 2.50 5.87
N TYR A 283 15.74 3.04 4.72
CA TYR A 283 14.33 3.25 4.36
C TYR A 283 13.53 1.95 4.34
N LYS A 284 14.15 0.85 3.89
CA LYS A 284 13.57 -0.49 3.99
C LYS A 284 13.36 -0.93 5.43
N ILE A 285 14.37 -0.75 6.29
CA ILE A 285 14.29 -1.11 7.72
C ILE A 285 13.16 -0.33 8.40
N LEU A 286 13.12 0.99 8.18
CA LEU A 286 12.06 1.85 8.71
C LEU A 286 10.68 1.41 8.23
N SER A 287 10.55 1.08 6.95
CA SER A 287 9.28 0.63 6.37
C SER A 287 8.78 -0.66 7.00
N TYR A 288 9.64 -1.66 7.17
CA TYR A 288 9.28 -2.90 7.86
C TYR A 288 8.89 -2.66 9.32
N GLY A 289 9.65 -1.85 10.04
CA GLY A 289 9.35 -1.55 11.44
C GLY A 289 8.03 -0.80 11.63
N ILE A 290 7.68 0.13 10.74
CA ILE A 290 6.39 0.83 10.77
C ILE A 290 5.24 -0.13 10.43
N ASN A 291 5.38 -0.95 9.38
CA ASN A 291 4.40 -1.99 9.06
C ASN A 291 4.13 -2.90 10.27
N ALA A 292 5.20 -3.37 10.90
CA ALA A 292 5.15 -4.25 12.06
C ALA A 292 4.46 -3.60 13.26
N PHE A 293 4.84 -2.37 13.58
CA PHE A 293 4.25 -1.62 14.68
C PHE A 293 2.74 -1.44 14.49
N LEU A 294 2.31 -0.96 13.31
CA LEU A 294 0.90 -0.72 13.04
C LEU A 294 0.08 -2.02 13.03
N ALA A 295 0.65 -3.12 12.53
CA ALA A 295 0.00 -4.42 12.57
C ALA A 295 -0.17 -4.94 14.01
N LEU A 296 0.86 -4.82 14.87
CA LEU A 296 0.77 -5.20 16.28
C LEU A 296 -0.19 -4.29 17.06
N ASN A 297 -0.12 -2.98 16.83
CA ASN A 297 -1.02 -2.03 17.48
C ASN A 297 -2.49 -2.33 17.15
N PHE A 298 -2.78 -2.59 15.86
CA PHE A 298 -4.11 -3.02 15.44
C PHE A 298 -4.52 -4.33 16.13
N SER A 299 -3.64 -5.35 16.13
CA SER A 299 -3.96 -6.65 16.72
C SER A 299 -4.28 -6.55 18.20
N ASN A 300 -3.57 -5.71 18.96
CA ASN A 300 -3.82 -5.51 20.40
C ASN A 300 -5.20 -4.94 20.70
N ASN A 301 -5.78 -4.19 19.75
CA ASN A 301 -7.11 -3.58 19.87
C ASN A 301 -8.23 -4.38 19.18
N PHE A 302 -7.88 -5.48 18.50
CA PHE A 302 -8.85 -6.28 17.76
C PHE A 302 -9.71 -7.13 18.69
N HIS A 303 -11.01 -7.20 18.43
CA HIS A 303 -11.99 -7.79 19.35
C HIS A 303 -11.90 -9.32 19.51
N ASN A 304 -11.40 -10.04 18.49
CA ASN A 304 -11.36 -11.51 18.49
C ASN A 304 -10.06 -12.03 19.13
N LYS A 305 -10.14 -12.37 20.43
CA LYS A 305 -8.97 -12.82 21.22
C LYS A 305 -8.32 -14.11 20.71
N ASP A 306 -9.07 -15.01 20.11
CA ASP A 306 -8.51 -16.27 19.59
C ASP A 306 -7.69 -16.04 18.33
N LEU A 307 -8.19 -15.18 17.43
CA LEU A 307 -7.41 -14.75 16.26
C LEU A 307 -6.16 -13.97 16.67
N ILE A 308 -6.25 -13.08 17.64
CA ILE A 308 -5.09 -12.34 18.16
C ILE A 308 -4.03 -13.29 18.71
N LYS A 309 -4.40 -14.30 19.45
CA LYS A 309 -3.46 -15.29 19.98
C LYS A 309 -2.71 -16.01 18.87
N LEU A 310 -3.39 -16.40 17.81
CA LEU A 310 -2.75 -17.03 16.64
C LEU A 310 -1.87 -16.03 15.86
N PHE A 311 -2.37 -14.82 15.63
CA PHE A 311 -1.64 -13.74 14.96
C PHE A 311 -0.33 -13.43 15.70
N ASN A 312 -0.39 -13.24 17.00
CA ASN A 312 0.80 -12.99 17.82
C ASN A 312 1.78 -14.19 17.79
N LYS A 313 1.27 -15.42 17.79
CA LYS A 313 2.12 -16.60 17.68
C LYS A 313 2.84 -16.65 16.31
N ALA A 314 2.19 -16.22 15.24
CA ALA A 314 2.76 -16.23 13.90
C ALA A 314 3.75 -15.07 13.68
N PHE A 315 3.38 -13.84 14.05
CA PHE A 315 4.06 -12.65 13.55
C PHE A 315 4.75 -11.81 14.63
N LYS A 316 4.37 -11.91 15.91
CA LYS A 316 4.81 -10.96 16.94
C LYS A 316 6.33 -10.88 17.08
N ASN A 317 7.04 -12.01 17.15
CA ASN A 317 8.48 -12.01 17.35
C ASN A 317 9.22 -11.31 16.20
N GLU A 318 8.82 -11.56 14.95
CA GLU A 318 9.43 -10.93 13.79
C GLU A 318 9.09 -9.46 13.71
N CYS A 319 7.85 -9.09 14.00
CA CYS A 319 7.44 -7.69 14.08
C CYS A 319 8.24 -6.92 15.14
N GLU A 320 8.44 -7.50 16.33
CA GLU A 320 9.26 -6.89 17.39
C GLU A 320 10.73 -6.74 16.95
N ASN A 321 11.29 -7.70 16.20
CA ASN A 321 12.63 -7.61 15.62
C ASN A 321 12.72 -6.44 14.61
N TRP A 322 11.74 -6.31 13.72
CA TRP A 322 11.73 -5.21 12.75
C TRP A 322 11.61 -3.83 13.41
N ILE A 323 10.82 -3.72 14.48
CA ILE A 323 10.71 -2.48 15.25
C ILE A 323 12.04 -2.17 15.97
N TYR A 324 12.68 -3.20 16.55
CA TYR A 324 13.98 -3.07 17.17
C TYR A 324 15.05 -2.59 16.18
N ASP A 325 15.05 -3.12 14.97
CA ASP A 325 16.02 -2.80 13.92
C ASP A 325 15.99 -1.31 13.52
N ILE A 326 14.87 -0.61 13.68
CA ILE A 326 14.79 0.84 13.42
C ILE A 326 15.87 1.58 14.22
N ILE A 327 16.06 1.24 15.49
CA ILE A 327 17.05 1.89 16.34
C ILE A 327 18.41 1.21 16.26
N ALA A 328 18.45 -0.13 16.28
CA ALA A 328 19.68 -0.90 16.29
C ALA A 328 20.54 -0.69 15.04
N GLN A 329 19.91 -0.43 13.90
CA GLN A 329 20.59 -0.22 12.62
C GLN A 329 20.56 1.25 12.15
N TYR A 330 20.16 2.19 13.05
CA TYR A 330 20.11 3.60 12.70
C TYR A 330 21.52 4.13 12.40
N PRO A 331 21.72 4.75 11.21
CA PRO A 331 23.06 5.06 10.72
C PRO A 331 23.68 6.34 11.31
N THR A 332 22.92 7.11 12.08
CA THR A 332 23.36 8.39 12.65
C THR A 332 22.96 8.50 14.12
N ASN A 333 23.56 9.46 14.85
CA ASN A 333 23.18 9.73 16.25
C ASN A 333 22.05 10.79 16.36
N ASP A 334 21.58 11.34 15.26
CA ASP A 334 20.51 12.34 15.24
C ASP A 334 19.13 11.66 15.17
N LEU A 335 18.64 11.22 16.31
CA LEU A 335 17.31 10.63 16.43
C LEU A 335 16.17 11.60 16.14
N ARG A 336 16.42 12.92 16.19
CA ARG A 336 15.38 13.94 15.94
C ARG A 336 14.80 13.81 14.51
N SER A 337 15.68 13.74 13.53
CA SER A 337 15.26 13.60 12.11
C SER A 337 14.50 12.29 11.87
N LEU A 338 14.90 11.21 12.55
CA LEU A 338 14.16 9.94 12.50
C LEU A 338 12.74 10.08 13.04
N PHE A 339 12.57 10.70 14.21
CA PHE A 339 11.25 10.89 14.82
C PHE A 339 10.36 11.82 13.98
N ILE A 340 10.92 12.86 13.34
CA ILE A 340 10.18 13.72 12.41
C ILE A 340 9.59 12.90 11.27
N GLU A 341 10.36 11.98 10.68
CA GLU A 341 9.89 11.14 9.58
C GLU A 341 8.82 10.14 10.03
N ILE A 342 9.01 9.50 11.17
CA ILE A 342 8.03 8.59 11.77
C ILE A 342 6.72 9.35 12.04
N PHE A 343 6.81 10.54 12.65
CA PHE A 343 5.66 11.42 12.92
C PHE A 343 4.91 11.76 11.62
N ARG A 344 5.63 12.15 10.57
CA ARG A 344 5.04 12.48 9.27
C ARG A 344 4.24 11.30 8.68
N ILE A 345 4.79 10.09 8.77
CA ILE A 345 4.14 8.87 8.26
C ILE A 345 2.88 8.56 9.07
N MET A 346 2.97 8.57 10.40
CA MET A 346 1.85 8.23 11.29
C MET A 346 0.72 9.25 11.22
N LYS A 347 1.02 10.54 11.13
CA LYS A 347 0.02 11.61 10.93
C LYS A 347 -0.79 11.41 9.66
N ASN A 348 -0.16 10.93 8.59
CA ASN A 348 -0.85 10.66 7.32
C ASN A 348 -1.63 9.35 7.32
N TYR A 349 -1.42 8.49 8.33
CA TYR A 349 -2.08 7.20 8.43
C TYR A 349 -3.37 7.26 9.27
N GLU A 350 -3.35 7.98 10.41
CA GLU A 350 -4.47 8.01 11.34
C GLU A 350 -4.65 9.37 11.99
N THR A 351 -5.91 9.75 12.24
CA THR A 351 -6.27 11.02 12.89
C THR A 351 -5.79 11.11 14.34
N ASN A 352 -5.77 9.98 15.07
CA ASN A 352 -5.28 9.90 16.46
C ASN A 352 -3.78 9.54 16.54
N TYR A 353 -2.98 10.17 15.70
CA TYR A 353 -1.56 9.88 15.54
C TYR A 353 -0.70 10.16 16.80
N GLU A 354 -1.14 11.04 17.69
CA GLU A 354 -0.39 11.37 18.91
C GLU A 354 -0.27 10.17 19.85
N ASN A 355 -1.39 9.48 20.12
CA ASN A 355 -1.38 8.26 20.91
C ASN A 355 -0.59 7.15 20.21
N LEU A 356 -0.74 7.03 18.90
CA LEU A 356 -0.02 6.06 18.09
C LEU A 356 1.51 6.26 18.18
N ILE A 357 1.99 7.51 18.20
CA ILE A 357 3.40 7.83 18.37
C ILE A 357 3.89 7.48 19.78
N LEU A 358 3.09 7.78 20.81
CA LEU A 358 3.43 7.44 22.18
C LEU A 358 3.56 5.92 22.36
N ASP A 359 2.64 5.15 21.78
CA ASP A 359 2.69 3.67 21.79
C ASP A 359 3.92 3.14 21.06
N PHE A 360 4.28 3.77 19.91
CA PHE A 360 5.48 3.41 19.16
C PHE A 360 6.76 3.68 19.98
N ILE A 361 6.87 4.86 20.60
CA ILE A 361 8.00 5.23 21.46
C ILE A 361 8.07 4.27 22.64
N ALA A 362 6.94 3.96 23.28
CA ALA A 362 6.87 3.03 24.40
C ALA A 362 7.34 1.61 23.99
N MET A 363 6.94 1.15 22.82
CA MET A 363 7.36 -0.16 22.28
C MET A 363 8.87 -0.20 22.00
N ILE A 364 9.42 0.86 21.38
CA ILE A 364 10.87 0.98 21.17
C ILE A 364 11.62 0.98 22.51
N ILE A 365 11.17 1.76 23.49
CA ILE A 365 11.79 1.84 24.80
C ILE A 365 11.73 0.49 25.53
N ASN A 366 10.57 -0.17 25.49
CA ASN A 366 10.39 -1.46 26.15
C ASN A 366 11.25 -2.58 25.56
N ASN A 367 11.41 -2.60 24.23
CA ASN A 367 12.24 -3.58 23.53
C ASN A 367 13.74 -3.32 23.73
N ASN A 368 14.13 -2.07 24.01
CA ASN A 368 15.52 -1.65 24.20
C ASN A 368 15.92 -1.51 25.69
N LYS A 369 15.22 -2.14 26.61
CA LYS A 369 15.35 -1.95 28.08
C LYS A 369 16.79 -1.87 28.65
N ILE A 370 17.76 -2.52 28.02
CA ILE A 370 19.15 -2.55 28.53
C ILE A 370 19.99 -1.37 28.02
N THR A 371 19.77 -0.92 26.80
CA THR A 371 20.61 0.11 26.15
C THR A 371 20.19 1.52 26.53
N ILE A 372 18.89 1.79 26.61
CA ILE A 372 18.38 3.13 26.98
C ILE A 372 18.59 3.44 28.46
N VAL A 373 18.50 2.45 29.35
CA VAL A 373 18.81 2.63 30.77
C VAL A 373 20.29 2.99 30.97
N LYS A 374 21.22 2.41 30.22
CA LYS A 374 22.64 2.81 30.25
C LYS A 374 22.86 4.20 29.70
N GLN A 375 22.21 4.55 28.56
CA GLN A 375 22.29 5.90 27.99
C GLN A 375 21.56 6.95 28.84
N SER A 376 20.45 6.62 29.48
CA SER A 376 19.76 7.55 30.37
C SER A 376 20.56 7.80 31.66
N ASN A 377 21.28 6.84 32.15
CA ASN A 377 22.20 7.04 33.30
C ASN A 377 23.43 7.90 32.93
N GLU A 378 23.94 7.77 31.70
CA GLU A 378 24.99 8.67 31.16
C GLU A 378 24.42 10.07 30.84
N ILE A 379 23.17 10.17 30.34
CA ILE A 379 22.49 11.43 30.08
C ILE A 379 22.09 12.13 31.39
N GLN A 380 21.64 11.41 32.41
CA GLN A 380 21.37 11.99 33.73
C GLN A 380 22.63 12.55 34.40
N ASN A 381 23.76 11.91 34.20
CA ASN A 381 25.03 12.41 34.69
C ASN A 381 25.54 13.64 33.92
N ASN A 382 25.06 13.87 32.67
CA ASN A 382 25.47 15.01 31.84
C ASN A 382 24.44 16.15 31.76
N GLN A 383 23.38 16.15 32.57
CA GLN A 383 22.31 17.19 32.62
C GLN A 383 21.65 17.54 31.28
N ASN A 384 21.66 16.67 30.30
CA ASN A 384 20.94 16.90 29.02
C ASN A 384 19.62 16.15 29.05
N THR A 385 18.57 16.83 29.45
CA THR A 385 17.19 16.36 29.34
C THR A 385 16.76 16.45 27.87
N ILE A 386 16.42 15.34 27.24
CA ILE A 386 15.73 15.34 25.94
C ILE A 386 14.31 15.82 26.22
N LYS A 387 14.04 17.10 25.97
CA LYS A 387 12.68 17.63 25.92
C LYS A 387 12.14 17.39 24.52
N ILE A 388 11.19 16.47 24.39
CA ILE A 388 10.40 16.30 23.17
C ILE A 388 9.33 17.39 23.21
N TYR A 389 9.49 18.41 22.39
CA TYR A 389 8.44 19.40 22.17
C TYR A 389 7.61 18.93 20.98
N CYS A 390 6.33 18.63 21.21
CA CYS A 390 5.32 18.55 20.16
C CYS A 390 4.84 19.99 19.89
N GLU A 391 5.25 20.57 18.79
CA GLU A 391 4.61 21.73 18.16
C GLU A 391 3.91 21.29 16.89
#